data_63ed8a59c5d0225f5200f0717a01190b
#
_entry.id   63ed8a59c5d0225f5200f0717a01190b
#
_cell.length_a   1.000
_cell.length_b   1.000
_cell.length_c   1.000
_cell.angle_alpha   90.00
_cell.angle_beta   90.00
_cell.angle_gamma   90.00
#
_symmetry.space_group_name_H-M   'P 1'
#
loop_
_entity.id
_entity.type
_entity.pdbx_description
1 polymer ?
#
loop_
_entity_poly.entity_id
_entity_poly.type
_entity_poly.pdbx_seq_one_letter_code
_entity_poly.pdbx_strand_id
1 'polypeptide(L)'
;MTKIGWATDIHLSVCNNTTRQHFYRDIRSAGLDQLWLGGDIGEADNIESLLSELIAQVAIPVAFVLGNHDFYFGSIQEVRGLADQLCARFQNTVYLSHSRVQQITPTVGLVGHDGWADGRIGNFETSMVMMHDYRHIEELSGYDKLERWEHMKQQGDLAARHLYDVLPDAMETYEETYLVTHLPPMREACWYDGNIADDEWAPHFTCKAVGDAILAIASQYSSKLTVLCGHTHSPGVCEPAPNVTIYTDGAEYEKPKLSRIIEL
;
A
#
# COMPACT_ATOMS: atom_id res chain seq x y z
N MET A 1 -15.77 20.55 0.38
CA MET A 1 -15.28 19.50 1.30
C MET A 1 -15.16 18.25 0.46
N THR A 2 -13.95 17.78 0.25
CA THR A 2 -13.66 16.60 -0.59
C THR A 2 -13.64 15.37 0.31
N LYS A 3 -14.35 14.33 -0.05
CA LYS A 3 -14.55 13.12 0.76
C LYS A 3 -13.87 11.92 0.12
N ILE A 4 -12.84 11.41 0.77
CA ILE A 4 -12.01 10.31 0.29
C ILE A 4 -12.34 9.05 1.07
N GLY A 5 -12.54 7.93 0.39
CA GLY A 5 -12.53 6.61 1.01
C GLY A 5 -11.14 5.99 0.90
N TRP A 6 -10.61 5.46 1.99
CA TRP A 6 -9.43 4.62 1.97
C TRP A 6 -9.82 3.19 2.37
N ALA A 7 -9.29 2.20 1.63
CA ALA A 7 -9.41 0.78 1.92
C ALA A 7 -8.09 0.07 1.62
N THR A 8 -7.73 -0.92 2.40
CA THR A 8 -6.54 -1.77 2.21
C THR A 8 -6.90 -3.22 2.48
N ASP A 9 -6.14 -4.15 1.91
CA ASP A 9 -6.28 -5.60 2.17
C ASP A 9 -7.72 -6.10 1.96
N ILE A 10 -8.34 -5.64 0.86
CA ILE A 10 -9.74 -5.96 0.55
C ILE A 10 -9.94 -7.37 -0.01
N HIS A 11 -8.88 -8.03 -0.47
CA HIS A 11 -8.81 -9.44 -0.88
C HIS A 11 -10.05 -9.91 -1.68
N LEU A 12 -10.38 -9.21 -2.76
CA LEU A 12 -11.57 -9.51 -3.56
C LEU A 12 -11.52 -10.90 -4.22
N SER A 13 -10.31 -11.48 -4.38
CA SER A 13 -10.11 -12.83 -4.92
C SER A 13 -10.78 -13.93 -4.10
N VAL A 14 -10.81 -13.77 -2.77
CA VAL A 14 -11.45 -14.74 -1.86
C VAL A 14 -12.92 -14.39 -1.58
N CYS A 15 -13.40 -13.24 -2.05
CA CYS A 15 -14.78 -12.82 -1.87
C CYS A 15 -15.71 -13.42 -2.94
N ASN A 16 -16.85 -13.95 -2.53
CA ASN A 16 -17.89 -14.30 -3.48
C ASN A 16 -18.52 -13.03 -4.11
N ASN A 17 -19.23 -13.20 -5.24
CA ASN A 17 -19.82 -12.08 -5.96
C ASN A 17 -20.76 -11.22 -5.08
N THR A 18 -21.58 -11.85 -4.23
CA THR A 18 -22.50 -11.12 -3.34
C THR A 18 -21.76 -10.20 -2.38
N THR A 19 -20.67 -10.68 -1.77
CA THR A 19 -19.80 -9.89 -0.89
C THR A 19 -19.19 -8.70 -1.63
N ARG A 20 -18.63 -8.93 -2.84
CA ARG A 20 -18.08 -7.84 -3.66
C ARG A 20 -19.13 -6.78 -4.00
N GLN A 21 -20.33 -7.20 -4.44
CA GLN A 21 -21.41 -6.27 -4.77
C GLN A 21 -21.91 -5.47 -3.55
N HIS A 22 -21.88 -6.05 -2.34
CA HIS A 22 -22.18 -5.31 -1.12
C HIS A 22 -21.12 -4.24 -0.85
N PHE A 23 -19.85 -4.58 -0.93
CA PHE A 23 -18.74 -3.64 -0.76
C PHE A 23 -18.81 -2.47 -1.75
N TYR A 24 -19.04 -2.75 -3.04
CA TYR A 24 -19.18 -1.68 -4.05
C TYR A 24 -20.39 -0.78 -3.78
N ARG A 25 -21.50 -1.35 -3.31
CA ARG A 25 -22.66 -0.56 -2.91
C ARG A 25 -22.36 0.32 -1.70
N ASP A 26 -21.64 -0.18 -0.71
CA ASP A 26 -21.26 0.57 0.49
C ASP A 26 -20.36 1.77 0.12
N ILE A 27 -19.39 1.59 -0.80
CA ILE A 27 -18.58 2.67 -1.36
C ILE A 27 -19.46 3.72 -2.02
N ARG A 28 -20.39 3.32 -2.92
CA ARG A 28 -21.30 4.29 -3.59
C ARG A 28 -22.19 5.03 -2.59
N SER A 29 -22.67 4.32 -1.56
CA SER A 29 -23.55 4.91 -0.54
C SER A 29 -22.83 5.87 0.41
N ALA A 30 -21.50 5.77 0.50
CA ALA A 30 -20.69 6.66 1.32
C ALA A 30 -20.55 8.07 0.74
N GLY A 31 -20.89 8.26 -0.54
CA GLY A 31 -20.85 9.58 -1.21
C GLY A 31 -19.42 10.13 -1.29
N LEU A 32 -18.48 9.28 -1.74
CA LEU A 32 -17.06 9.63 -1.87
C LEU A 32 -16.80 10.35 -3.19
N ASP A 33 -15.84 11.27 -3.17
CA ASP A 33 -15.33 11.93 -4.36
C ASP A 33 -14.18 11.11 -5.00
N GLN A 34 -13.46 10.30 -4.21
CA GLN A 34 -12.38 9.43 -4.67
C GLN A 34 -12.19 8.23 -3.73
N LEU A 35 -11.67 7.12 -4.25
CA LEU A 35 -11.27 5.93 -3.50
C LEU A 35 -9.75 5.73 -3.59
N TRP A 36 -9.10 5.49 -2.45
CA TRP A 36 -7.69 5.10 -2.37
C TRP A 36 -7.59 3.65 -1.90
N LEU A 37 -6.82 2.83 -2.64
CA LEU A 37 -6.61 1.42 -2.30
C LEU A 37 -5.16 1.18 -1.90
N GLY A 38 -4.97 0.56 -0.74
CA GLY A 38 -3.68 0.30 -0.10
C GLY A 38 -3.05 -1.05 -0.45
N GLY A 39 -3.46 -1.69 -1.56
CA GLY A 39 -2.93 -3.00 -1.97
C GLY A 39 -3.73 -4.19 -1.46
N ASP A 40 -3.28 -5.39 -1.80
CA ASP A 40 -3.94 -6.67 -1.53
C ASP A 40 -5.39 -6.68 -2.01
N ILE A 41 -5.56 -6.37 -3.29
CA ILE A 41 -6.85 -6.27 -3.99
C ILE A 41 -7.26 -7.65 -4.53
N GLY A 42 -6.31 -8.36 -5.15
CA GLY A 42 -6.53 -9.66 -5.78
C GLY A 42 -5.29 -10.55 -5.76
N GLU A 43 -5.10 -11.31 -6.84
CA GLU A 43 -3.92 -12.11 -7.15
C GLU A 43 -3.56 -11.93 -8.63
N ALA A 44 -2.35 -12.27 -9.08
CA ALA A 44 -1.85 -11.95 -10.41
C ALA A 44 -2.76 -12.42 -11.56
N ASP A 45 -3.41 -13.56 -11.42
CA ASP A 45 -4.31 -14.14 -12.44
C ASP A 45 -5.67 -13.47 -12.51
N ASN A 46 -6.05 -12.68 -11.50
CA ASN A 46 -7.38 -12.09 -11.41
C ASN A 46 -7.42 -10.58 -11.10
N ILE A 47 -6.29 -9.97 -10.72
CA ILE A 47 -6.21 -8.55 -10.32
C ILE A 47 -6.77 -7.60 -11.40
N GLU A 48 -6.47 -7.83 -12.66
CA GLU A 48 -6.97 -7.00 -13.77
C GLU A 48 -8.50 -7.02 -13.83
N SER A 49 -9.10 -8.19 -13.72
CA SER A 49 -10.55 -8.35 -13.79
C SER A 49 -11.25 -7.76 -12.57
N LEU A 50 -10.71 -8.01 -11.36
CA LEU A 50 -11.28 -7.53 -10.10
C LEU A 50 -11.19 -6.01 -9.97
N LEU A 51 -10.04 -5.43 -10.31
CA LEU A 51 -9.87 -3.98 -10.28
C LEU A 51 -10.70 -3.28 -11.36
N SER A 52 -10.82 -3.87 -12.57
CA SER A 52 -11.72 -3.38 -13.61
C SER A 52 -13.19 -3.41 -13.17
N GLU A 53 -13.62 -4.51 -12.54
CA GLU A 53 -14.96 -4.63 -11.96
C GLU A 53 -15.21 -3.55 -10.92
N LEU A 54 -14.28 -3.39 -9.94
CA LEU A 54 -14.39 -2.38 -8.89
C LEU A 54 -14.52 -0.97 -9.48
N ILE A 55 -13.60 -0.57 -10.37
CA ILE A 55 -13.60 0.76 -11.00
C ILE A 55 -14.93 1.04 -11.70
N ALA A 56 -15.43 0.07 -12.48
CA ALA A 56 -16.69 0.21 -13.19
C ALA A 56 -17.89 0.31 -12.24
N GLN A 57 -17.86 -0.42 -11.11
CA GLN A 57 -18.96 -0.46 -10.16
C GLN A 57 -19.00 0.78 -9.24
N VAL A 58 -17.86 1.30 -8.81
CA VAL A 58 -17.83 2.47 -7.92
C VAL A 58 -18.03 3.77 -8.69
N ALA A 59 -17.60 3.84 -9.94
CA ALA A 59 -17.78 4.96 -10.88
C ALA A 59 -17.27 6.32 -10.34
N ILE A 60 -16.25 6.30 -9.49
CA ILE A 60 -15.52 7.47 -8.98
C ILE A 60 -14.02 7.31 -9.29
N PRO A 61 -13.19 8.35 -9.26
CA PRO A 61 -11.75 8.23 -9.38
C PRO A 61 -11.15 7.26 -8.36
N VAL A 62 -10.20 6.42 -8.81
CA VAL A 62 -9.50 5.44 -7.97
C VAL A 62 -8.00 5.67 -8.07
N ALA A 63 -7.33 5.86 -6.92
CA ALA A 63 -5.89 5.80 -6.82
C ALA A 63 -5.50 4.54 -6.05
N PHE A 64 -4.46 3.83 -6.47
CA PHE A 64 -4.12 2.56 -5.83
C PHE A 64 -2.62 2.30 -5.82
N VAL A 65 -2.20 1.47 -4.90
CA VAL A 65 -0.95 0.72 -4.88
C VAL A 65 -1.27 -0.77 -4.89
N LEU A 66 -0.27 -1.61 -5.15
CA LEU A 66 -0.38 -3.07 -5.08
C LEU A 66 0.19 -3.57 -3.75
N GLY A 67 -0.35 -4.69 -3.25
CA GLY A 67 0.19 -5.43 -2.12
C GLY A 67 0.87 -6.72 -2.56
N ASN A 68 1.42 -7.49 -1.61
CA ASN A 68 2.14 -8.72 -1.93
C ASN A 68 1.22 -9.79 -2.52
N HIS A 69 -0.05 -9.89 -2.09
CA HIS A 69 -1.00 -10.83 -2.66
C HIS A 69 -1.30 -10.56 -4.13
N ASP A 70 -1.29 -9.31 -4.56
CA ASP A 70 -1.55 -8.95 -5.96
C ASP A 70 -0.51 -9.56 -6.92
N PHE A 71 0.66 -9.94 -6.43
CA PHE A 71 1.73 -10.60 -7.20
C PHE A 71 1.73 -12.14 -7.07
N TYR A 72 0.87 -12.74 -6.24
CA TYR A 72 0.82 -14.19 -6.06
C TYR A 72 0.48 -14.90 -7.37
N PHE A 73 1.26 -15.95 -7.66
CA PHE A 73 1.20 -16.77 -8.89
C PHE A 73 1.59 -16.03 -10.16
N GLY A 74 2.37 -14.95 -10.02
CA GLY A 74 2.88 -14.15 -11.12
C GLY A 74 4.19 -13.45 -10.80
N SER A 75 4.54 -12.52 -11.66
CA SER A 75 5.76 -11.71 -11.60
C SER A 75 5.43 -10.29 -11.16
N ILE A 76 6.26 -9.69 -10.30
CA ILE A 76 6.15 -8.28 -9.88
C ILE A 76 6.14 -7.36 -11.10
N GLN A 77 7.05 -7.63 -12.05
CA GLN A 77 7.16 -6.81 -13.26
C GLN A 77 5.91 -6.89 -14.14
N GLU A 78 5.38 -8.10 -14.33
CA GLU A 78 4.20 -8.29 -15.18
C GLU A 78 2.94 -7.66 -14.58
N VAL A 79 2.70 -7.83 -13.28
CA VAL A 79 1.53 -7.27 -12.60
C VAL A 79 1.59 -5.74 -12.54
N ARG A 80 2.76 -5.14 -12.33
CA ARG A 80 2.94 -3.69 -12.44
C ARG A 80 2.64 -3.20 -13.87
N GLY A 81 3.06 -3.96 -14.88
CA GLY A 81 2.72 -3.68 -16.28
C GLY A 81 1.22 -3.77 -16.57
N LEU A 82 0.50 -4.70 -15.95
CA LEU A 82 -0.96 -4.79 -16.03
C LEU A 82 -1.64 -3.57 -15.36
N ALA A 83 -1.12 -3.12 -14.21
CA ALA A 83 -1.62 -1.91 -13.53
C ALA A 83 -1.49 -0.66 -14.41
N ASP A 84 -0.36 -0.49 -15.11
CA ASP A 84 -0.16 0.61 -16.08
C ASP A 84 -1.14 0.54 -17.25
N GLN A 85 -1.34 -0.65 -17.82
CA GLN A 85 -2.30 -0.87 -18.92
C GLN A 85 -3.74 -0.58 -18.46
N LEU A 86 -4.08 -0.93 -17.22
CA LEU A 86 -5.38 -0.65 -16.64
C LEU A 86 -5.59 0.87 -16.49
N CYS A 87 -4.60 1.61 -16.00
CA CYS A 87 -4.65 3.08 -15.92
C CYS A 87 -4.77 3.73 -17.31
N ALA A 88 -4.12 3.18 -18.34
CA ALA A 88 -4.29 3.66 -19.71
C ALA A 88 -5.71 3.45 -20.25
N ARG A 89 -6.41 2.41 -19.80
CA ARG A 89 -7.79 2.09 -20.18
C ARG A 89 -8.84 2.89 -19.40
N PHE A 90 -8.59 3.12 -18.11
CA PHE A 90 -9.48 3.85 -17.20
C PHE A 90 -8.86 5.19 -16.80
N GLN A 91 -9.18 6.28 -17.51
CA GLN A 91 -8.56 7.61 -17.32
C GLN A 91 -8.79 8.25 -15.93
N ASN A 92 -9.75 7.74 -15.17
CA ASN A 92 -10.01 8.17 -13.79
C ASN A 92 -9.30 7.29 -12.75
N THR A 93 -8.28 6.54 -13.16
CA THR A 93 -7.55 5.61 -12.30
C THR A 93 -6.06 5.90 -12.34
N VAL A 94 -5.41 5.86 -11.18
CA VAL A 94 -3.98 6.18 -11.03
C VAL A 94 -3.29 5.06 -10.25
N TYR A 95 -2.26 4.44 -10.83
CA TYR A 95 -1.32 3.58 -10.14
C TYR A 95 -0.21 4.44 -9.53
N LEU A 96 -0.22 4.57 -8.21
CA LEU A 96 0.63 5.55 -7.51
C LEU A 96 2.12 5.24 -7.62
N SER A 97 2.51 3.97 -7.67
CA SER A 97 3.92 3.55 -7.76
C SER A 97 4.63 4.01 -9.05
N HIS A 98 3.87 4.32 -10.08
CA HIS A 98 4.40 4.81 -11.37
C HIS A 98 3.91 6.23 -11.70
N SER A 99 3.32 6.94 -10.73
CA SER A 99 2.82 8.29 -10.93
C SER A 99 3.66 9.34 -10.21
N ARG A 100 3.48 10.59 -10.62
CA ARG A 100 3.96 11.77 -9.89
C ARG A 100 2.92 12.16 -8.83
N VAL A 101 3.19 13.26 -8.12
CA VAL A 101 2.26 13.83 -7.14
C VAL A 101 0.89 14.08 -7.77
N GLN A 102 -0.16 13.60 -7.12
CA GLN A 102 -1.55 13.85 -7.50
C GLN A 102 -2.12 14.97 -6.64
N GLN A 103 -2.65 16.01 -7.26
CA GLN A 103 -3.37 17.06 -6.54
C GLN A 103 -4.77 16.57 -6.19
N ILE A 104 -5.11 16.54 -4.91
CA ILE A 104 -6.44 16.16 -4.42
C ILE A 104 -7.29 17.40 -4.16
N THR A 105 -6.71 18.39 -3.47
CA THR A 105 -7.28 19.73 -3.29
C THR A 105 -6.19 20.77 -3.52
N PRO A 106 -6.46 22.06 -3.49
CA PRO A 106 -5.41 23.08 -3.58
C PRO A 106 -4.35 22.99 -2.48
N THR A 107 -4.66 22.36 -1.33
CA THR A 107 -3.77 22.26 -0.17
C THR A 107 -3.37 20.84 0.17
N VAL A 108 -3.87 19.84 -0.56
CA VAL A 108 -3.62 18.42 -0.27
C VAL A 108 -3.09 17.69 -1.50
N GLY A 109 -1.92 17.04 -1.34
CA GLY A 109 -1.30 16.16 -2.31
C GLY A 109 -1.41 14.68 -1.94
N LEU A 110 -1.33 13.80 -2.94
CA LEU A 110 -1.27 12.36 -2.79
C LEU A 110 -0.09 11.79 -3.56
N VAL A 111 0.67 10.93 -2.91
CA VAL A 111 1.73 10.08 -3.50
C VAL A 111 1.55 8.65 -3.02
N GLY A 112 2.26 7.69 -3.62
CA GLY A 112 2.23 6.32 -3.12
C GLY A 112 3.23 5.42 -3.81
N HIS A 113 3.47 4.26 -3.20
CA HIS A 113 4.24 3.15 -3.76
C HIS A 113 3.82 1.86 -3.08
N ASP A 114 3.86 0.74 -3.79
CA ASP A 114 3.55 -0.60 -3.24
C ASP A 114 4.32 -0.87 -1.94
N GLY A 115 5.58 -0.44 -1.86
CA GLY A 115 6.48 -0.84 -0.80
C GLY A 115 7.00 -2.25 -1.03
N TRP A 116 7.84 -2.76 -0.11
CA TRP A 116 8.22 -4.17 -0.04
C TRP A 116 8.88 -4.46 1.30
N ALA A 117 8.59 -5.61 1.91
CA ALA A 117 9.31 -6.07 3.11
C ALA A 117 10.80 -6.27 2.77
N ASP A 118 11.68 -5.50 3.40
CA ASP A 118 13.09 -5.46 3.01
C ASP A 118 14.04 -6.25 3.95
N GLY A 119 13.47 -6.86 4.99
CA GLY A 119 14.22 -7.68 5.94
C GLY A 119 15.21 -6.92 6.81
N ARG A 120 15.18 -5.59 6.84
CA ARG A 120 16.16 -4.75 7.55
C ARG A 120 15.76 -4.37 8.97
N ILE A 121 14.53 -4.71 9.39
CA ILE A 121 14.06 -4.54 10.77
C ILE A 121 13.88 -5.92 11.37
N GLY A 122 14.42 -6.15 12.58
CA GLY A 122 14.39 -7.44 13.25
C GLY A 122 15.50 -8.38 12.78
N ASN A 123 15.30 -9.70 12.89
CA ASN A 123 16.33 -10.71 12.73
C ASN A 123 16.08 -11.61 11.51
N PHE A 124 16.11 -11.05 10.30
CA PHE A 124 15.83 -11.83 9.07
C PHE A 124 16.68 -13.10 8.96
N GLU A 125 17.99 -13.03 9.25
CA GLU A 125 18.90 -14.16 9.10
C GLU A 125 18.49 -15.38 9.95
N THR A 126 18.01 -15.16 11.17
CA THR A 126 17.64 -16.22 12.12
C THR A 126 16.14 -16.52 12.15
N SER A 127 15.29 -15.63 11.62
CA SER A 127 13.85 -15.84 11.56
C SER A 127 13.49 -17.15 10.86
N MET A 128 12.56 -17.90 11.44
CA MET A 128 12.03 -19.14 10.86
C MET A 128 10.74 -18.90 10.06
N VAL A 129 10.27 -17.68 9.96
CA VAL A 129 9.07 -17.33 9.21
C VAL A 129 9.26 -17.63 7.73
N MET A 130 8.26 -18.27 7.16
CA MET A 130 8.20 -18.60 5.75
C MET A 130 6.91 -18.04 5.17
N MET A 131 7.01 -16.85 4.58
CA MET A 131 5.88 -16.20 3.93
C MET A 131 5.45 -16.95 2.67
N HIS A 132 4.17 -16.84 2.33
CA HIS A 132 3.65 -17.35 1.05
C HIS A 132 4.30 -16.65 -0.14
N ASP A 133 4.65 -15.39 -0.03
CA ASP A 133 5.42 -14.58 -0.98
C ASP A 133 6.62 -15.33 -1.56
N TYR A 134 7.36 -16.02 -0.68
CA TYR A 134 8.60 -16.72 -1.03
C TYR A 134 8.41 -17.96 -1.89
N ARG A 135 7.16 -18.37 -2.10
CA ARG A 135 6.77 -19.51 -2.92
C ARG A 135 5.93 -19.12 -4.13
N HIS A 136 5.16 -18.03 -4.00
CA HIS A 136 4.13 -17.69 -4.98
C HIS A 136 4.49 -16.49 -5.86
N ILE A 137 5.58 -15.77 -5.57
CA ILE A 137 6.04 -14.63 -6.37
C ILE A 137 7.31 -15.05 -7.11
N GLU A 138 7.33 -14.90 -8.43
CA GLU A 138 8.42 -15.38 -9.28
C GLU A 138 9.79 -14.84 -8.85
N GLU A 139 9.90 -13.53 -8.59
CA GLU A 139 11.16 -12.87 -8.21
C GLU A 139 11.65 -13.23 -6.80
N LEU A 140 10.86 -13.97 -6.00
CA LEU A 140 11.23 -14.44 -4.66
C LEU A 140 11.32 -15.94 -4.52
N SER A 141 10.76 -16.70 -5.49
CA SER A 141 10.70 -18.14 -5.45
C SER A 141 11.99 -18.78 -5.98
N GLY A 142 12.30 -19.99 -5.48
CA GLY A 142 13.44 -20.76 -5.97
C GLY A 142 14.81 -20.33 -5.44
N TYR A 143 14.88 -19.26 -4.68
CA TYR A 143 16.13 -18.76 -4.07
C TYR A 143 16.34 -19.32 -2.66
N ASP A 144 17.61 -19.41 -2.26
CA ASP A 144 17.93 -19.56 -0.85
C ASP A 144 17.55 -18.30 -0.05
N LYS A 145 17.69 -18.38 1.27
CA LYS A 145 17.24 -17.28 2.15
C LYS A 145 18.01 -15.98 1.94
N LEU A 146 19.33 -16.06 1.71
CA LEU A 146 20.17 -14.87 1.57
C LEU A 146 20.00 -14.24 0.19
N GLU A 147 19.92 -15.06 -0.86
CA GLU A 147 19.62 -14.59 -2.22
C GLU A 147 18.27 -13.88 -2.27
N ARG A 148 17.24 -14.49 -1.68
CA ARG A 148 15.91 -13.88 -1.57
C ARG A 148 15.96 -12.55 -0.83
N TRP A 149 16.72 -12.46 0.26
CA TRP A 149 16.88 -11.23 1.01
C TRP A 149 17.46 -10.09 0.16
N GLU A 150 18.42 -10.39 -0.72
CA GLU A 150 18.95 -9.41 -1.67
C GLU A 150 17.85 -8.90 -2.63
N HIS A 151 16.99 -9.78 -3.14
CA HIS A 151 15.85 -9.40 -3.97
C HIS A 151 14.84 -8.52 -3.19
N MET A 152 14.52 -8.88 -1.96
CA MET A 152 13.64 -8.09 -1.08
C MET A 152 14.22 -6.70 -0.84
N LYS A 153 15.50 -6.59 -0.51
CA LYS A 153 16.19 -5.30 -0.32
C LYS A 153 16.14 -4.43 -1.56
N GLN A 154 16.33 -5.02 -2.74
CA GLN A 154 16.23 -4.28 -4.01
C GLN A 154 14.83 -3.69 -4.22
N GLN A 155 13.77 -4.43 -3.92
CA GLN A 155 12.40 -3.91 -4.01
C GLN A 155 12.15 -2.77 -3.01
N GLY A 156 12.61 -2.91 -1.76
CA GLY A 156 12.54 -1.83 -0.76
C GLY A 156 13.31 -0.58 -1.19
N ASP A 157 14.51 -0.75 -1.78
CA ASP A 157 15.33 0.37 -2.28
C ASP A 157 14.68 1.06 -3.50
N LEU A 158 13.98 0.31 -4.36
CA LEU A 158 13.19 0.88 -5.47
C LEU A 158 12.05 1.74 -4.92
N ALA A 159 11.32 1.25 -3.92
CA ALA A 159 10.26 2.00 -3.26
C ALA A 159 10.77 3.31 -2.63
N ALA A 160 11.85 3.24 -1.86
CA ALA A 160 12.47 4.40 -1.25
C ALA A 160 12.94 5.43 -2.31
N ARG A 161 13.51 4.96 -3.40
CA ARG A 161 13.97 5.81 -4.51
C ARG A 161 12.83 6.58 -5.15
N HIS A 162 11.69 5.90 -5.40
CA HIS A 162 10.49 6.57 -5.88
C HIS A 162 10.03 7.69 -4.92
N LEU A 163 10.04 7.43 -3.60
CA LEU A 163 9.68 8.46 -2.63
C LEU A 163 10.63 9.67 -2.63
N TYR A 164 11.94 9.44 -2.80
CA TYR A 164 12.90 10.55 -2.96
C TYR A 164 12.62 11.39 -4.21
N ASP A 165 12.02 10.80 -5.25
CA ASP A 165 11.69 11.49 -6.50
C ASP A 165 10.36 12.27 -6.43
N VAL A 166 9.39 11.88 -5.57
CA VAL A 166 8.04 12.47 -5.59
C VAL A 166 7.63 13.16 -4.28
N LEU A 167 8.08 12.68 -3.13
CA LEU A 167 7.63 13.19 -1.83
C LEU A 167 8.14 14.61 -1.51
N PRO A 168 9.39 15.01 -1.88
CA PRO A 168 9.84 16.38 -1.70
C PRO A 168 8.94 17.40 -2.41
N ASP A 169 8.62 17.16 -3.69
CA ASP A 169 7.73 18.03 -4.48
C ASP A 169 6.34 18.15 -3.82
N ALA A 170 5.82 17.05 -3.28
CA ALA A 170 4.53 17.04 -2.61
C ALA A 170 4.57 17.86 -1.31
N MET A 171 5.56 17.64 -0.46
CA MET A 171 5.68 18.32 0.84
C MET A 171 6.04 19.80 0.72
N GLU A 172 6.70 20.20 -0.37
CA GLU A 172 6.96 21.61 -0.67
C GLU A 172 5.70 22.33 -1.18
N THR A 173 4.86 21.62 -1.97
CA THR A 173 3.72 22.23 -2.67
C THR A 173 2.47 22.29 -1.80
N TYR A 174 2.22 21.29 -0.96
CA TYR A 174 0.96 21.13 -0.22
C TYR A 174 1.16 21.29 1.29
N GLU A 175 0.11 21.79 1.96
CA GLU A 175 0.07 21.88 3.42
C GLU A 175 -0.02 20.51 4.09
N GLU A 176 -0.66 19.55 3.40
CA GLU A 176 -0.77 18.16 3.82
C GLU A 176 -0.54 17.23 2.63
N THR A 177 0.27 16.20 2.84
CA THR A 177 0.52 15.14 1.87
C THR A 177 0.06 13.81 2.44
N TYR A 178 -0.71 13.05 1.65
CA TYR A 178 -1.00 11.66 1.92
C TYR A 178 -0.04 10.76 1.14
N LEU A 179 0.50 9.76 1.81
CA LEU A 179 1.30 8.69 1.21
C LEU A 179 0.56 7.37 1.42
N VAL A 180 0.14 6.72 0.33
CA VAL A 180 -0.40 5.36 0.39
C VAL A 180 0.72 4.37 0.08
N THR A 181 0.94 3.42 0.96
CA THR A 181 1.85 2.28 0.76
C THR A 181 1.20 1.02 1.31
N HIS A 182 1.58 -0.16 0.79
CA HIS A 182 0.98 -1.39 1.32
C HIS A 182 1.60 -1.78 2.66
N LEU A 183 2.94 -1.83 2.74
CA LEU A 183 3.63 -2.31 3.93
C LEU A 183 3.90 -1.20 4.95
N PRO A 184 3.84 -1.53 6.26
CA PRO A 184 4.31 -0.63 7.31
C PRO A 184 5.76 -0.18 7.07
N PRO A 185 6.03 1.14 7.07
CA PRO A 185 7.37 1.66 6.76
C PRO A 185 8.37 1.55 7.92
N MET A 186 7.92 1.18 9.11
CA MET A 186 8.76 1.07 10.30
C MET A 186 8.13 0.14 11.34
N ARG A 187 8.92 -0.23 12.35
CA ARG A 187 8.49 -1.16 13.40
C ARG A 187 7.26 -0.64 14.16
N GLU A 188 7.26 0.64 14.52
CA GLU A 188 6.21 1.26 15.33
C GLU A 188 4.86 1.31 14.62
N ALA A 189 4.85 1.19 13.29
CA ALA A 189 3.66 1.07 12.47
C ALA A 189 3.26 -0.39 12.21
N CYS A 190 4.12 -1.36 12.54
CA CYS A 190 3.93 -2.77 12.24
C CYS A 190 3.15 -3.45 13.38
N TRP A 191 1.85 -3.30 13.36
CA TRP A 191 0.95 -3.97 14.30
C TRP A 191 0.61 -5.38 13.80
N TYR A 192 0.82 -6.39 14.64
CA TYR A 192 0.52 -7.77 14.33
C TYR A 192 -0.08 -8.46 15.55
N ASP A 193 -1.22 -9.11 15.39
CA ASP A 193 -1.97 -9.77 16.49
C ASP A 193 -2.15 -8.87 17.73
N GLY A 194 -2.47 -7.57 17.49
CA GLY A 194 -2.72 -6.57 18.53
C GLY A 194 -1.48 -6.02 19.24
N ASN A 195 -0.27 -6.37 18.79
CA ASN A 195 1.00 -5.90 19.33
C ASN A 195 1.91 -5.36 18.21
N ILE A 196 2.97 -4.66 18.57
CA ILE A 196 4.06 -4.36 17.62
C ILE A 196 4.79 -5.67 17.30
N ALA A 197 5.01 -5.93 16.00
CA ALA A 197 5.68 -7.13 15.54
C ALA A 197 7.07 -7.30 16.16
N ASP A 198 7.37 -8.50 16.60
CA ASP A 198 8.65 -8.88 17.19
C ASP A 198 9.76 -9.00 16.12
N ASP A 199 10.98 -9.36 16.56
CA ASP A 199 12.13 -9.50 15.68
C ASP A 199 12.04 -10.70 14.72
N GLU A 200 11.12 -11.63 14.97
CA GLU A 200 10.85 -12.78 14.10
C GLU A 200 9.96 -12.37 12.91
N TRP A 201 8.91 -11.57 13.13
CA TRP A 201 7.93 -11.18 12.12
C TRP A 201 8.23 -9.85 11.42
N ALA A 202 8.78 -8.87 12.14
CA ALA A 202 9.04 -7.55 11.59
C ALA A 202 9.85 -7.54 10.27
N PRO A 203 10.83 -8.45 10.05
CA PRO A 203 11.58 -8.47 8.80
C PRO A 203 10.72 -8.76 7.56
N HIS A 204 9.60 -9.45 7.76
CA HIS A 204 8.71 -9.91 6.70
C HIS A 204 7.55 -8.95 6.45
N PHE A 205 7.35 -7.96 7.34
CA PHE A 205 6.21 -7.06 7.33
C PHE A 205 6.56 -5.59 7.17
N THR A 206 7.85 -5.23 7.16
CA THR A 206 8.26 -3.83 7.17
C THR A 206 9.20 -3.47 6.03
N CYS A 207 9.09 -2.22 5.57
CA CYS A 207 10.02 -1.63 4.61
C CYS A 207 10.84 -0.51 5.28
N LYS A 208 12.01 -0.87 5.85
CA LYS A 208 12.88 0.12 6.50
C LYS A 208 13.35 1.20 5.55
N ALA A 209 13.69 0.86 4.31
CA ALA A 209 14.14 1.83 3.32
C ALA A 209 13.11 2.94 3.07
N VAL A 210 11.81 2.58 3.00
CA VAL A 210 10.71 3.55 2.89
C VAL A 210 10.59 4.38 4.17
N GLY A 211 10.69 3.77 5.34
CA GLY A 211 10.64 4.50 6.63
C GLY A 211 11.76 5.51 6.78
N ASP A 212 12.99 5.12 6.45
CA ASP A 212 14.15 6.01 6.47
C ASP A 212 13.97 7.18 5.49
N ALA A 213 13.45 6.94 4.28
CA ALA A 213 13.16 7.97 3.29
C ALA A 213 12.08 8.95 3.79
N ILE A 214 10.99 8.45 4.35
CA ILE A 214 9.91 9.25 4.93
C ILE A 214 10.47 10.22 5.99
N LEU A 215 11.23 9.71 6.96
CA LEU A 215 11.76 10.53 8.04
C LEU A 215 12.81 11.54 7.54
N ALA A 216 13.70 11.12 6.63
CA ALA A 216 14.72 11.99 6.08
C ALA A 216 14.12 13.16 5.28
N ILE A 217 13.06 12.89 4.49
CA ILE A 217 12.37 13.92 3.70
C ILE A 217 11.52 14.79 4.62
N ALA A 218 10.63 14.21 5.43
CA ALA A 218 9.71 14.96 6.28
C ALA A 218 10.41 15.91 7.25
N SER A 219 11.62 15.58 7.70
CA SER A 219 12.42 16.46 8.58
C SER A 219 12.82 17.79 7.93
N GLN A 220 12.70 17.93 6.62
CA GLN A 220 13.08 19.13 5.87
C GLN A 220 11.90 20.10 5.66
N TYR A 221 10.68 19.67 6.00
CA TYR A 221 9.45 20.42 5.73
C TYR A 221 8.61 20.59 7.00
N SER A 222 7.80 21.64 7.02
CA SER A 222 6.80 21.88 8.09
C SER A 222 5.41 21.37 7.73
N SER A 223 5.17 21.03 6.46
CA SER A 223 3.91 20.43 5.98
C SER A 223 3.67 19.06 6.63
N LYS A 224 2.42 18.67 6.73
CA LYS A 224 2.03 17.39 7.33
C LYS A 224 2.17 16.25 6.34
N LEU A 225 2.58 15.09 6.84
CA LEU A 225 2.60 13.84 6.12
C LEU A 225 1.74 12.80 6.85
N THR A 226 0.70 12.33 6.19
CA THR A 226 -0.14 11.22 6.66
C THR A 226 0.14 9.99 5.80
N VAL A 227 0.63 8.92 6.42
CA VAL A 227 0.92 7.63 5.77
C VAL A 227 -0.21 6.65 6.05
N LEU A 228 -0.68 5.97 5.02
CA LEU A 228 -1.74 4.97 5.09
C LEU A 228 -1.17 3.63 4.63
N CYS A 229 -1.20 2.59 5.48
CA CYS A 229 -0.69 1.26 5.16
C CYS A 229 -1.55 0.13 5.74
N GLY A 230 -1.32 -1.10 5.28
CA GLY A 230 -2.06 -2.30 5.63
C GLY A 230 -1.14 -3.49 5.94
N HIS A 231 -1.30 -4.60 5.18
CA HIS A 231 -0.48 -5.80 5.14
C HIS A 231 -0.59 -6.72 6.38
N THR A 232 -0.54 -6.17 7.57
CA THR A 232 -0.50 -6.95 8.82
C THR A 232 -1.87 -7.30 9.38
N HIS A 233 -2.93 -6.83 8.74
CA HIS A 233 -4.33 -7.01 9.14
C HIS A 233 -4.66 -6.57 10.58
N SER A 234 -3.78 -5.80 11.23
CA SER A 234 -3.97 -5.30 12.59
C SER A 234 -3.92 -3.78 12.62
N PRO A 235 -4.96 -3.12 13.15
CA PRO A 235 -5.02 -1.67 13.13
C PRO A 235 -4.10 -1.04 14.17
N GLY A 236 -3.54 0.10 13.83
CA GLY A 236 -2.73 0.90 14.76
C GLY A 236 -2.37 2.28 14.20
N VAL A 237 -1.76 3.08 15.05
CA VAL A 237 -1.28 4.42 14.69
C VAL A 237 0.03 4.71 15.41
N CYS A 238 0.94 5.37 14.73
CA CYS A 238 2.14 5.94 15.36
C CYS A 238 2.47 7.32 14.79
N GLU A 239 3.19 8.11 15.57
CA GLU A 239 3.63 9.47 15.23
C GLU A 239 5.16 9.55 15.40
N PRO A 240 5.94 9.07 14.41
CA PRO A 240 7.40 8.98 14.53
C PRO A 240 8.11 10.34 14.46
N ALA A 241 7.42 11.37 13.97
CA ALA A 241 7.91 12.76 13.95
C ALA A 241 6.72 13.73 14.12
N PRO A 242 6.96 15.00 14.53
CA PRO A 242 5.89 15.95 14.84
C PRO A 242 4.94 16.25 13.68
N ASN A 243 5.41 16.06 12.45
CA ASN A 243 4.63 16.27 11.22
C ASN A 243 4.33 14.99 10.47
N VAL A 244 4.56 13.80 11.05
CA VAL A 244 4.32 12.50 10.41
C VAL A 244 3.39 11.67 11.27
N THR A 245 2.26 11.26 10.70
CA THR A 245 1.33 10.29 11.32
C THR A 245 1.17 9.10 10.38
N ILE A 246 1.26 7.89 10.91
CA ILE A 246 1.12 6.64 10.16
C ILE A 246 -0.07 5.87 10.71
N TYR A 247 -1.00 5.53 9.83
CA TYR A 247 -2.14 4.67 10.12
C TYR A 247 -1.93 3.32 9.43
N THR A 248 -1.93 2.24 10.20
CA THR A 248 -2.04 0.87 9.70
C THR A 248 -3.47 0.41 9.93
N ASP A 249 -4.14 -0.20 8.94
CA ASP A 249 -5.50 -0.70 9.16
C ASP A 249 -5.53 -2.23 9.30
N GLY A 250 -6.61 -2.69 9.92
CA GLY A 250 -6.92 -4.10 10.08
C GLY A 250 -7.88 -4.59 9.01
N ALA A 251 -7.67 -5.82 8.57
CA ALA A 251 -8.52 -6.49 7.59
C ALA A 251 -8.96 -7.87 8.07
N GLU A 252 -10.03 -8.37 7.48
CA GLU A 252 -10.50 -9.75 7.62
C GLU A 252 -10.82 -10.30 6.24
N TYR A 253 -10.33 -11.49 5.94
CA TYR A 253 -10.68 -12.18 4.69
C TYR A 253 -12.20 -12.31 4.52
N GLU A 254 -12.66 -12.21 3.29
CA GLU A 254 -14.08 -12.26 2.91
C GLU A 254 -14.95 -11.10 3.45
N LYS A 255 -14.36 -10.09 4.11
CA LYS A 255 -15.07 -8.93 4.67
C LYS A 255 -14.45 -7.60 4.23
N PRO A 256 -14.42 -7.31 2.92
CA PRO A 256 -13.88 -6.05 2.42
C PRO A 256 -14.67 -4.87 2.99
N LYS A 257 -13.98 -3.83 3.41
CA LYS A 257 -14.58 -2.64 4.03
C LYS A 257 -13.79 -1.37 3.67
N LEU A 258 -14.42 -0.22 3.85
CA LEU A 258 -13.67 1.05 3.94
C LEU A 258 -12.96 1.09 5.29
N SER A 259 -11.65 1.30 5.25
CA SER A 259 -10.79 1.47 6.43
C SER A 259 -11.07 2.80 7.12
N ARG A 260 -11.19 3.85 6.31
CA ARG A 260 -11.44 5.21 6.79
C ARG A 260 -12.13 6.06 5.73
N ILE A 261 -12.93 7.02 6.19
CA ILE A 261 -13.41 8.14 5.38
C ILE A 261 -12.67 9.39 5.86
N ILE A 262 -12.03 10.10 4.91
CA ILE A 262 -11.21 11.28 5.14
C ILE A 262 -11.97 12.47 4.54
N GLU A 263 -12.22 13.50 5.33
CA GLU A 263 -12.85 14.75 4.90
C GLU A 263 -11.77 15.85 4.84
N LEU A 264 -11.58 16.42 3.63
CA LEU A 264 -10.54 17.40 3.30
C LEU A 264 -11.13 18.79 3.00
#